data_1e6f85b4248e376b97e5aa025699e8f4
#
_entry.id   1e6f85b4248e376b97e5aa025699e8f4
#
_cell.length_a   1.000
_cell.length_b   1.000
_cell.length_c   1.000
_cell.angle_alpha   90.00
_cell.angle_beta   90.00
_cell.angle_gamma   90.00
#
_symmetry.space_group_name_H-M   'P 1'
#
loop_
_entity.id
_entity.type
_entity.pdbx_description
1 polymer ?
#
loop_
_entity_poly.entity_id
_entity_poly.type
_entity_poly.pdbx_seq_one_letter_code
_entity_poly.pdbx_strand_id
1 'polypeptide(L)'
;MGVVVHTLPPVYDQSSLVLILGTMPSPKSREYGFYYSHPQNRFWRVLSTLFQEPLPQNNAEKEALVRSHHIALWDVLASCEIQGAADASIRRPVANDLRPIFETAPIRAVLTTGKKATQLYRRFCLAQTG
;
A
#
# COMPACT_ATOMS: atom_id res chain seq x y z
N MET A 1 -9.30 -22.70 0.76
CA MET A 1 -8.36 -21.57 0.69
C MET A 1 -8.08 -21.06 2.09
N GLY A 2 -6.84 -20.73 2.34
CA GLY A 2 -6.44 -20.20 3.63
C GLY A 2 -6.58 -18.70 3.73
N VAL A 3 -6.51 -18.20 4.96
CA VAL A 3 -6.46 -16.78 5.24
C VAL A 3 -5.05 -16.27 4.94
N VAL A 4 -4.96 -15.13 4.23
CA VAL A 4 -3.70 -14.44 3.97
C VAL A 4 -3.61 -13.23 4.91
N VAL A 5 -2.51 -13.15 5.65
CA VAL A 5 -2.25 -12.07 6.60
C VAL A 5 -1.24 -11.11 5.98
N HIS A 6 -1.51 -9.81 6.12
CA HIS A 6 -0.59 -8.76 5.67
C HIS A 6 0.63 -8.75 6.58
N THR A 7 1.80 -9.02 6.02
CA THR A 7 3.05 -9.11 6.78
C THR A 7 3.99 -7.94 6.56
N LEU A 8 3.70 -7.08 5.58
CA LEU A 8 4.54 -5.92 5.29
C LEU A 8 4.18 -4.78 6.24
N PRO A 9 5.18 -4.17 6.92
CA PRO A 9 4.91 -3.01 7.77
C PRO A 9 4.56 -1.79 6.92
N PRO A 10 3.78 -0.84 7.46
CA PRO A 10 3.54 0.40 6.73
C PRO A 10 4.83 1.19 6.60
N VAL A 11 4.97 1.89 5.47
CA VAL A 11 6.08 2.82 5.25
C VAL A 11 5.54 4.22 5.48
N TYR A 12 6.02 4.93 6.49
CA TYR A 12 5.65 6.32 6.77
C TYR A 12 6.61 6.94 7.77
N ASP A 13 6.58 8.25 7.85
CA ASP A 13 7.30 9.00 8.87
C ASP A 13 6.52 10.30 9.19
N GLN A 14 7.08 11.12 10.07
CA GLN A 14 6.43 12.36 10.51
C GLN A 14 6.24 13.37 9.39
N SER A 15 6.92 13.21 8.27
CA SER A 15 6.87 14.11 7.13
C SER A 15 5.97 13.62 6.00
N SER A 16 5.34 12.46 6.15
CA SER A 16 4.48 11.90 5.10
C SER A 16 3.26 12.79 4.87
N LEU A 17 2.95 13.08 3.62
CA LEU A 17 1.84 13.94 3.22
C LEU A 17 0.77 13.22 2.41
N VAL A 18 1.15 12.16 1.70
CA VAL A 18 0.25 11.39 0.84
C VAL A 18 0.34 9.93 1.26
N LEU A 19 -0.80 9.31 1.52
CA LEU A 19 -0.87 7.87 1.81
C LEU A 19 -1.41 7.15 0.58
N ILE A 20 -0.63 6.21 0.05
CA ILE A 20 -1.06 5.37 -1.07
C ILE A 20 -1.42 3.99 -0.52
N LEU A 21 -2.64 3.56 -0.79
CA LEU A 21 -3.18 2.29 -0.31
C LEU A 21 -3.53 1.37 -1.47
N GLY A 22 -2.94 0.16 -1.46
CA GLY A 22 -3.44 -0.93 -2.26
C GLY A 22 -4.46 -1.74 -1.46
N THR A 23 -4.89 -2.87 -2.03
CA THR A 23 -5.84 -3.77 -1.38
C THR A 23 -5.13 -4.71 -0.43
N MET A 24 -4.21 -5.49 -0.96
CA MET A 24 -3.44 -6.53 -0.26
C MET A 24 -2.17 -6.78 -1.08
N PRO A 25 -1.01 -7.02 -0.45
CA PRO A 25 0.19 -7.33 -1.23
C PRO A 25 -0.02 -8.58 -2.08
N SER A 26 0.46 -8.51 -3.33
CA SER A 26 0.45 -9.69 -4.21
C SER A 26 1.36 -10.78 -3.66
N PRO A 27 1.26 -12.03 -4.14
CA PRO A 27 2.20 -13.08 -3.75
C PRO A 27 3.65 -12.68 -3.98
N LYS A 28 3.96 -11.99 -5.09
CA LYS A 28 5.32 -11.52 -5.37
C LYS A 28 5.76 -10.43 -4.41
N SER A 29 4.87 -9.51 -4.02
CA SER A 29 5.21 -8.50 -3.02
C SER A 29 5.51 -9.14 -1.67
N ARG A 30 4.76 -10.15 -1.27
CA ARG A 30 5.01 -10.89 -0.04
C ARG A 30 6.34 -11.66 -0.10
N GLU A 31 6.64 -12.24 -1.25
CA GLU A 31 7.88 -12.99 -1.47
C GLU A 31 9.10 -12.05 -1.40
N TYR A 32 9.03 -10.90 -2.06
CA TYR A 32 10.14 -9.95 -2.08
C TYR A 32 10.19 -9.03 -0.86
N GLY A 33 9.14 -9.04 -0.04
CA GLY A 33 9.11 -8.29 1.20
C GLY A 33 8.88 -6.79 1.05
N PHE A 34 8.31 -6.35 -0.08
CA PHE A 34 8.00 -4.94 -0.26
C PHE A 34 6.84 -4.73 -1.22
N TYR A 35 6.23 -3.53 -1.17
CA TYR A 35 5.04 -3.17 -1.93
C TYR A 35 5.32 -3.07 -3.43
N TYR A 36 4.35 -3.50 -4.23
CA TYR A 36 4.39 -3.39 -5.69
C TYR A 36 5.65 -4.02 -6.29
N SER A 37 6.05 -5.18 -5.78
CA SER A 37 7.31 -5.81 -6.17
C SER A 37 7.20 -6.79 -7.33
N HIS A 38 5.98 -7.06 -7.82
CA HIS A 38 5.82 -7.92 -8.99
C HIS A 38 6.59 -7.31 -10.17
N PRO A 39 7.41 -8.11 -10.91
CA PRO A 39 8.25 -7.55 -11.98
C PRO A 39 7.49 -6.80 -13.07
N GLN A 40 6.21 -7.13 -13.29
CA GLN A 40 5.37 -6.47 -14.29
C GLN A 40 4.59 -5.27 -13.73
N ASN A 41 4.69 -5.00 -12.44
CA ASN A 41 4.01 -3.87 -11.83
C ASN A 41 4.71 -2.57 -12.21
N ARG A 42 3.94 -1.59 -12.70
CA ARG A 42 4.48 -0.33 -13.19
C ARG A 42 4.65 0.74 -12.11
N PHE A 43 4.22 0.45 -10.88
CA PHE A 43 4.18 1.46 -9.82
C PHE A 43 5.50 2.20 -9.66
N TRP A 44 6.62 1.47 -9.53
CA TRP A 44 7.92 2.07 -9.30
C TRP A 44 8.44 2.83 -10.53
N ARG A 45 8.13 2.37 -11.74
CA ARG A 45 8.48 3.06 -12.97
C ARG A 45 7.71 4.38 -13.11
N VAL A 46 6.41 4.35 -12.82
CA VAL A 46 5.58 5.56 -12.87
C VAL A 46 6.07 6.56 -11.84
N LEU A 47 6.33 6.12 -10.62
CA LEU A 47 6.76 7.00 -9.54
C LEU A 47 8.12 7.63 -9.84
N SER A 48 9.09 6.83 -10.28
CA SER A 48 10.43 7.34 -10.61
C SER A 48 10.40 8.32 -11.78
N THR A 49 9.58 8.05 -12.78
CA THR A 49 9.41 8.95 -13.92
C THR A 49 8.76 10.27 -13.48
N LEU A 50 7.73 10.19 -12.65
CA LEU A 50 7.02 11.36 -12.15
C LEU A 50 7.95 12.30 -11.38
N PHE A 51 8.84 11.75 -10.57
CA PHE A 51 9.77 12.53 -9.76
C PHE A 51 11.13 12.74 -10.43
N GLN A 52 11.31 12.27 -11.67
CA GLN A 52 12.56 12.40 -12.42
C GLN A 52 13.75 11.80 -11.66
N GLU A 53 13.55 10.61 -11.08
CA GLU A 53 14.58 9.91 -10.34
C GLU A 53 14.88 8.54 -10.98
N PRO A 54 16.07 7.97 -10.70
CA PRO A 54 16.40 6.64 -11.19
C PRO A 54 15.42 5.59 -10.68
N LEU A 55 15.17 4.56 -11.49
CA LEU A 55 14.33 3.44 -11.07
C LEU A 55 15.01 2.73 -9.88
N PRO A 56 14.31 2.58 -8.75
CA PRO A 56 14.89 1.88 -7.60
C PRO A 56 15.17 0.41 -7.91
N GLN A 57 16.32 -0.08 -7.47
CA GLN A 57 16.81 -1.43 -7.80
C GLN A 57 16.63 -2.42 -6.65
N ASN A 58 16.30 -1.95 -5.45
CA ASN A 58 16.11 -2.80 -4.28
C ASN A 58 15.12 -2.16 -3.31
N ASN A 59 14.77 -2.91 -2.26
CA ASN A 59 13.76 -2.44 -1.30
C ASN A 59 14.20 -1.18 -0.54
N ALA A 60 15.47 -1.07 -0.21
CA ALA A 60 15.98 0.11 0.48
C ALA A 60 15.86 1.37 -0.39
N GLU A 61 16.13 1.26 -1.69
CA GLU A 61 15.97 2.37 -2.63
C GLU A 61 14.50 2.73 -2.84
N LYS A 62 13.61 1.74 -2.86
CA LYS A 62 12.17 1.97 -2.95
C LYS A 62 11.67 2.75 -1.74
N GLU A 63 12.07 2.35 -0.54
CA GLU A 63 11.69 3.04 0.68
C GLU A 63 12.24 4.46 0.69
N ALA A 64 13.51 4.64 0.32
CA ALA A 64 14.12 5.96 0.25
C ALA A 64 13.40 6.89 -0.73
N LEU A 65 12.98 6.35 -1.89
CA LEU A 65 12.24 7.14 -2.89
C LEU A 65 10.94 7.68 -2.34
N VAL A 66 10.12 6.83 -1.73
CA VAL A 66 8.82 7.28 -1.21
C VAL A 66 8.98 8.21 0.00
N ARG A 67 9.93 7.94 0.90
CA ARG A 67 10.17 8.81 2.04
C ARG A 67 10.67 10.19 1.62
N SER A 68 11.57 10.26 0.63
CA SER A 68 12.11 11.54 0.16
C SER A 68 11.04 12.41 -0.51
N HIS A 69 9.99 11.82 -1.02
CA HIS A 69 8.86 12.53 -1.63
C HIS A 69 7.63 12.61 -0.75
N HIS A 70 7.78 12.31 0.56
CA HIS A 70 6.74 12.46 1.56
C HIS A 70 5.51 11.56 1.29
N ILE A 71 5.77 10.35 0.81
CA ILE A 71 4.75 9.36 0.49
C ILE A 71 4.78 8.25 1.54
N ALA A 72 3.60 7.88 2.03
CA ALA A 72 3.41 6.72 2.88
C ALA A 72 2.78 5.59 2.06
N LEU A 73 3.14 4.35 2.35
CA LEU A 73 2.60 3.17 1.67
C LEU A 73 2.02 2.19 2.69
N TRP A 74 0.84 1.70 2.39
CA TRP A 74 0.27 0.54 3.07
C TRP A 74 -0.82 -0.07 2.20
N ASP A 75 -1.63 -0.97 2.77
CA ASP A 75 -2.79 -1.56 2.12
C ASP A 75 -3.99 -1.45 3.03
N VAL A 76 -5.18 -1.51 2.44
CA VAL A 76 -6.43 -1.40 3.21
C VAL A 76 -6.61 -2.61 4.11
N LEU A 77 -6.25 -3.81 3.65
CA LEU A 77 -6.56 -5.05 4.37
C LEU A 77 -5.40 -5.54 5.24
N ALA A 78 -5.73 -5.91 6.47
CA ALA A 78 -4.83 -6.62 7.37
C ALA A 78 -4.84 -8.12 7.09
N SER A 79 -5.97 -8.67 6.67
CA SER A 79 -6.10 -10.07 6.29
C SER A 79 -7.33 -10.29 5.43
N CYS A 80 -7.32 -11.35 4.66
CA CYS A 80 -8.48 -11.77 3.87
C CYS A 80 -8.24 -13.18 3.34
N GLU A 81 -9.27 -13.77 2.73
CA GLU A 81 -9.15 -14.95 1.89
C GLU A 81 -9.08 -14.46 0.45
N ILE A 82 -8.05 -14.88 -0.29
CA ILE A 82 -7.81 -14.42 -1.65
C ILE A 82 -7.10 -15.50 -2.45
N GLN A 83 -7.38 -15.57 -3.75
CA GLN A 83 -6.65 -16.45 -4.67
C GLN A 83 -5.61 -15.61 -5.42
N GLY A 84 -4.32 -15.85 -5.11
CA GLY A 84 -3.22 -15.13 -5.74
C GLY A 84 -3.35 -13.63 -5.56
N ALA A 85 -3.46 -12.90 -6.68
CA ALA A 85 -3.63 -11.45 -6.69
C ALA A 85 -5.01 -11.02 -7.21
N ALA A 86 -5.97 -11.94 -7.28
CA ALA A 86 -7.28 -11.68 -7.88
C ALA A 86 -8.20 -10.95 -6.90
N ASP A 87 -8.33 -9.63 -7.03
CA ASP A 87 -9.15 -8.79 -6.15
C ASP A 87 -10.59 -9.28 -6.06
N ALA A 88 -11.15 -9.81 -7.17
CA ALA A 88 -12.51 -10.31 -7.18
C ALA A 88 -12.71 -11.55 -6.30
N SER A 89 -11.62 -12.24 -5.94
CA SER A 89 -11.68 -13.45 -5.10
C SER A 89 -11.65 -13.15 -3.60
N ILE A 90 -11.54 -11.88 -3.20
CA ILE A 90 -11.41 -11.50 -1.80
C ILE A 90 -12.66 -11.88 -1.01
N ARG A 91 -12.46 -12.57 0.10
CA ARG A 91 -13.49 -12.98 1.06
C ARG A 91 -13.02 -12.65 2.46
N ARG A 92 -13.98 -12.35 3.35
CA ARG A 92 -13.73 -12.09 4.77
C ARG A 92 -12.62 -11.06 4.99
N PRO A 93 -12.75 -9.86 4.40
CA PRO A 93 -11.73 -8.83 4.56
C PRO A 93 -11.72 -8.28 5.98
N VAL A 94 -10.52 -8.09 6.52
CA VAL A 94 -10.28 -7.40 7.80
C VAL A 94 -9.40 -6.20 7.50
N ALA A 95 -9.87 -5.01 7.80
CA ALA A 95 -9.16 -3.78 7.49
C ALA A 95 -8.02 -3.50 8.46
N ASN A 96 -6.95 -2.88 7.94
CA ASN A 96 -5.90 -2.32 8.77
C ASN A 96 -6.42 -1.10 9.54
N ASP A 97 -5.84 -0.85 10.70
CA ASP A 97 -6.09 0.37 11.45
C ASP A 97 -5.12 1.45 10.96
N LEU A 98 -5.64 2.46 10.28
CA LEU A 98 -4.84 3.54 9.69
C LEU A 98 -4.59 4.69 10.67
N ARG A 99 -5.25 4.71 11.82
CA ARG A 99 -5.14 5.81 12.77
C ARG A 99 -3.70 6.13 13.20
N PRO A 100 -2.82 5.16 13.47
CA PRO A 100 -1.44 5.48 13.83
C PRO A 100 -0.71 6.31 12.77
N ILE A 101 -0.98 6.08 11.49
CA ILE A 101 -0.37 6.86 10.41
C ILE A 101 -0.84 8.31 10.46
N PHE A 102 -2.14 8.52 10.61
CA PHE A 102 -2.72 9.87 10.66
C PHE A 102 -2.34 10.63 11.93
N GLU A 103 -2.10 9.93 13.03
CA GLU A 103 -1.64 10.55 14.28
C GLU A 103 -0.17 10.97 14.19
N THR A 104 0.64 10.24 13.42
CA THR A 104 2.07 10.49 13.30
C THR A 104 2.39 11.51 12.21
N ALA A 105 1.68 11.48 11.10
CA ALA A 105 1.99 12.23 9.88
C ALA A 105 0.84 13.15 9.48
N PRO A 106 1.15 14.36 8.93
CA PRO A 106 0.11 15.30 8.48
C PRO A 106 -0.41 14.93 7.08
N ILE A 107 -1.03 13.76 6.97
CA ILE A 107 -1.54 13.25 5.70
C ILE A 107 -2.60 14.19 5.14
N ARG A 108 -2.40 14.65 3.89
CA ARG A 108 -3.30 15.57 3.19
C ARG A 108 -4.16 14.89 2.15
N ALA A 109 -3.71 13.74 1.63
CA ALA A 109 -4.40 13.02 0.58
C ALA A 109 -4.21 11.53 0.74
N VAL A 110 -5.24 10.77 0.40
CA VAL A 110 -5.20 9.31 0.34
C VAL A 110 -5.50 8.90 -1.10
N LEU A 111 -4.59 8.13 -1.69
CA LEU A 111 -4.75 7.59 -3.04
C LEU A 111 -4.93 6.08 -2.92
N THR A 112 -5.91 5.54 -3.63
CA THR A 112 -6.14 4.10 -3.67
C THR A 112 -5.77 3.55 -5.03
N THR A 113 -5.08 2.41 -5.04
CA THR A 113 -4.64 1.78 -6.30
C THR A 113 -5.65 0.72 -6.71
N GLY A 114 -6.61 1.13 -7.55
CA GLY A 114 -7.62 0.24 -8.12
C GLY A 114 -8.99 0.34 -7.45
N LYS A 115 -9.99 -0.19 -8.14
CA LYS A 115 -11.39 -0.09 -7.70
C LYS A 115 -11.66 -0.82 -6.39
N LYS A 116 -11.05 -1.99 -6.21
CA LYS A 116 -11.27 -2.79 -5.00
C LYS A 116 -10.72 -2.09 -3.76
N ALA A 117 -9.52 -1.51 -3.88
CA ALA A 117 -8.93 -0.72 -2.79
C ALA A 117 -9.82 0.47 -2.43
N THR A 118 -10.38 1.16 -3.43
CA THR A 118 -11.28 2.28 -3.21
C THR A 118 -12.55 1.86 -2.48
N GLN A 119 -13.17 0.76 -2.90
CA GLN A 119 -14.39 0.24 -2.28
C GLN A 119 -14.15 -0.13 -0.82
N LEU A 120 -13.06 -0.85 -0.56
CA LEU A 120 -12.73 -1.31 0.79
C LEU A 120 -12.34 -0.15 1.69
N TYR A 121 -11.61 0.84 1.17
CA TYR A 121 -11.28 2.04 1.91
C TYR A 121 -12.53 2.77 2.37
N ARG A 122 -13.46 3.01 1.45
CA ARG A 122 -14.71 3.70 1.78
C ARG A 122 -15.55 2.94 2.80
N ARG A 123 -15.56 1.61 2.69
CA ARG A 123 -16.37 0.77 3.59
C ARG A 123 -15.79 0.69 4.99
N PHE A 124 -14.46 0.54 5.12
CA PHE A 124 -13.84 0.20 6.39
C PHE A 124 -12.97 1.29 7.00
N CYS A 125 -12.41 2.18 6.19
CA CYS A 125 -11.37 3.09 6.64
C CYS A 125 -11.77 4.57 6.63
N LEU A 126 -12.72 4.95 5.80
CA LEU A 126 -13.10 6.37 5.66
C LEU A 126 -13.52 6.97 7.00
N ALA A 127 -14.25 6.23 7.81
CA ALA A 127 -14.68 6.70 9.13
C ALA A 127 -13.52 6.92 10.10
N GLN A 128 -12.39 6.23 9.89
CA GLN A 128 -11.18 6.42 10.72
C GLN A 128 -10.44 7.70 10.36
N THR A 129 -10.52 8.11 9.10
CA THR A 129 -9.67 9.17 8.56
C THR A 129 -10.43 10.47 8.31
N GLY A 130 -11.72 10.42 8.47
CA GLY A 130 -12.57 11.58 8.30
C GLY A 130 -12.78 11.95 6.87
#